data_d03c643b8c165b5bc8f65ddab2b825f7
#
_entry.id   d03c643b8c165b5bc8f65ddab2b825f7
#
_cell.length_a   1.000
_cell.length_b   1.000
_cell.length_c   1.000
_cell.angle_alpha   90.00
_cell.angle_beta   90.00
_cell.angle_gamma   90.00
#
_symmetry.space_group_name_H-M   'P 1'
#
loop_
_entity.id
_entity.type
_entity.pdbx_description
1 polymer ?
#
loop_
_entity_poly.entity_id
_entity_poly.type
_entity_poly.pdbx_seq_one_letter_code
_entity_poly.pdbx_strand_id
1 'polypeptide(L)'
;MQHVLIDACGWVACMEAGLNVERDLEALLGPCTWVLLPHVENELENLERGRPKKKSLLLSLLRSRANRLEGQPGGHTDDILLACATEHNWATLTVDTALKRRLYEANLPVIEVRQNNHLHLVDSL
;
A
#
# COMPACT_ATOMS: atom_id res chain seq x y z
N MET A 1 -3.89 9.44 -14.94
CA MET A 1 -3.74 9.53 -13.48
C MET A 1 -3.08 8.27 -12.97
N GLN A 2 -2.11 8.42 -12.07
CA GLN A 2 -1.41 7.30 -11.48
C GLN A 2 -2.30 6.56 -10.47
N HIS A 3 -2.04 5.27 -10.32
CA HIS A 3 -2.70 4.44 -9.29
C HIS A 3 -1.61 3.85 -8.39
N VAL A 4 -1.92 3.73 -7.11
CA VAL A 4 -1.02 3.10 -6.15
C VAL A 4 -1.79 2.08 -5.32
N LEU A 5 -1.26 0.85 -5.30
CA LEU A 5 -1.79 -0.21 -4.42
C LEU A 5 -1.23 0.01 -3.02
N ILE A 6 -2.11 -0.01 -2.03
CA ILE A 6 -1.70 0.19 -0.64
C ILE A 6 -1.67 -1.16 0.06
N ASP A 7 -0.48 -1.62 0.46
CA ASP A 7 -0.33 -2.82 1.26
C ASP A 7 -0.48 -2.49 2.75
N ALA A 8 -0.97 -3.45 3.53
CA ALA A 8 -1.25 -3.23 4.95
C ALA A 8 0.00 -2.79 5.73
N CYS A 9 1.12 -3.50 5.56
CA CYS A 9 2.35 -3.16 6.28
C CYS A 9 2.90 -1.80 5.85
N GLY A 10 2.75 -1.44 4.58
CA GLY A 10 3.16 -0.12 4.10
C GLY A 10 2.34 0.99 4.73
N TRP A 11 1.02 0.80 4.81
CA TRP A 11 0.14 1.77 5.44
C TRP A 11 0.46 1.95 6.93
N VAL A 12 0.61 0.82 7.65
CA VAL A 12 0.96 0.85 9.07
C VAL A 12 2.29 1.58 9.29
N ALA A 13 3.29 1.28 8.48
CA ALA A 13 4.61 1.92 8.60
C ALA A 13 4.50 3.43 8.42
N CYS A 14 3.72 3.89 7.45
CA CYS A 14 3.51 5.32 7.22
C CYS A 14 2.84 5.99 8.41
N MET A 15 1.80 5.35 8.97
CA MET A 15 1.08 5.92 10.10
C MET A 15 1.95 5.94 11.36
N GLU A 16 2.73 4.90 11.60
CA GLU A 16 3.64 4.85 12.75
C GLU A 16 4.76 5.89 12.64
N ALA A 17 5.18 6.18 11.42
CA ALA A 17 6.19 7.21 11.17
C ALA A 17 5.61 8.63 11.18
N GLY A 18 4.30 8.77 11.26
CA GLY A 18 3.65 10.08 11.25
C GLY A 18 3.71 10.80 9.89
N LEU A 19 3.81 10.04 8.80
CA LEU A 19 3.92 10.61 7.47
C LEU A 19 2.60 11.20 6.99
N ASN A 20 2.68 12.30 6.25
CA ASN A 20 1.55 12.80 5.49
C ASN A 20 1.56 12.09 4.14
N VAL A 21 0.88 10.95 4.08
CA VAL A 21 0.90 10.08 2.89
C VAL A 21 0.30 10.79 1.68
N GLU A 22 -0.78 11.54 1.88
CA GLU A 22 -1.43 12.31 0.81
C GLU A 22 -0.43 13.23 0.12
N ARG A 23 0.25 14.05 0.89
CA ARG A 23 1.22 15.01 0.38
C ARG A 23 2.42 14.31 -0.24
N ASP A 24 2.93 13.28 0.43
CA ASP A 24 4.16 12.63 0.00
C ASP A 24 3.94 11.80 -1.28
N LEU A 25 2.81 11.14 -1.42
CA LEU A 25 2.49 10.43 -2.65
C LEU A 25 2.27 11.40 -3.81
N GLU A 26 1.59 12.51 -3.55
CA GLU A 26 1.39 13.52 -4.59
C GLU A 26 2.71 14.10 -5.06
N ALA A 27 3.67 14.29 -4.15
CA ALA A 27 5.00 14.79 -4.52
C ALA A 27 5.76 13.80 -5.40
N LEU A 28 5.56 12.49 -5.19
CA LEU A 28 6.23 11.45 -5.97
C LEU A 28 5.57 11.19 -7.33
N LEU A 29 4.25 11.15 -7.34
CA LEU A 29 3.48 10.62 -8.48
C LEU A 29 2.58 11.66 -9.14
N GLY A 30 2.42 12.83 -8.53
CA GLY A 30 1.37 13.74 -8.89
C GLY A 30 0.03 13.25 -8.38
N PRO A 31 -1.09 13.78 -8.87
CA PRO A 31 -2.40 13.30 -8.48
C PRO A 31 -2.52 11.79 -8.73
N CYS A 32 -2.95 11.05 -7.74
CA CYS A 32 -3.03 9.59 -7.85
C CYS A 32 -4.26 9.04 -7.15
N THR A 33 -4.69 7.87 -7.64
CA THR A 33 -5.78 7.11 -7.05
C THR A 33 -5.18 6.02 -6.16
N TRP A 34 -5.60 5.96 -4.90
CA TRP A 34 -5.16 4.91 -3.98
C TRP A 34 -6.11 3.73 -4.15
N VAL A 35 -5.54 2.54 -4.29
CA VAL A 35 -6.31 1.31 -4.52
C VAL A 35 -6.20 0.42 -3.29
N LEU A 36 -7.34 0.05 -2.73
CA LEU A 36 -7.43 -0.80 -1.54
C LEU A 36 -8.10 -2.12 -1.91
N LEU A 37 -7.35 -3.22 -1.75
CA LEU A 37 -7.89 -4.56 -1.96
C LEU A 37 -8.59 -5.05 -0.70
N PRO A 38 -9.70 -5.81 -0.82
CA PRO A 38 -10.35 -6.41 0.36
C PRO A 38 -9.41 -7.28 1.18
N HIS A 39 -8.42 -7.92 0.55
CA HIS A 39 -7.39 -8.72 1.23
C HIS A 39 -6.59 -7.86 2.21
N VAL A 40 -6.23 -6.65 1.79
CA VAL A 40 -5.51 -5.69 2.63
C VAL A 40 -6.41 -5.18 3.75
N GLU A 41 -7.68 -4.91 3.44
CA GLU A 41 -8.63 -4.51 4.47
C GLU A 41 -8.73 -5.55 5.59
N ASN A 42 -8.81 -6.84 5.20
CA ASN A 42 -8.90 -7.92 6.18
C ASN A 42 -7.67 -8.00 7.07
N GLU A 43 -6.48 -7.80 6.50
CA GLU A 43 -5.24 -7.78 7.29
C GLU A 43 -5.25 -6.61 8.29
N LEU A 44 -5.69 -5.43 7.85
CA LEU A 44 -5.78 -4.27 8.74
C LEU A 44 -6.82 -4.46 9.83
N GLU A 45 -7.96 -5.06 9.51
CA GLU A 45 -8.98 -5.39 10.52
C GLU A 45 -8.42 -6.33 11.58
N ASN A 46 -7.67 -7.35 11.17
CA ASN A 46 -7.06 -8.30 12.09
C ASN A 46 -6.03 -7.61 12.99
N LEU A 47 -5.25 -6.70 12.44
CA LEU A 47 -4.28 -5.92 13.22
C LEU A 47 -4.96 -5.01 14.24
N GLU A 48 -6.10 -4.41 13.88
CA GLU A 48 -6.80 -3.47 14.76
C GLU A 48 -7.49 -4.16 15.94
N ARG A 49 -7.86 -5.43 15.81
CA ARG A 49 -8.57 -6.17 16.86
C ARG A 49 -7.82 -6.20 18.18
N GLY A 50 -6.50 -6.17 18.16
CA GLY A 50 -5.68 -6.19 19.36
C GLY A 50 -5.16 -4.84 19.80
N ARG A 51 -5.63 -3.75 19.20
CA ARG A 51 -5.08 -2.41 19.47
C ARG A 51 -6.02 -1.54 20.29
N PRO A 52 -5.48 -0.60 21.09
CA PRO A 52 -6.29 0.41 21.77
C PRO A 52 -7.09 1.25 20.76
N LYS A 53 -8.24 1.77 21.20
CA LYS A 53 -9.13 2.55 20.33
C LYS A 53 -8.44 3.68 19.57
N LYS A 54 -7.50 4.37 20.19
CA LYS A 54 -6.82 5.50 19.53
C LYS A 54 -5.84 5.07 18.44
N LYS A 55 -5.61 3.76 18.27
CA LYS A 55 -4.83 3.20 17.16
C LYS A 55 -5.72 2.45 16.16
N SER A 56 -7.02 2.43 16.38
CA SER A 56 -7.96 1.71 15.51
C SER A 56 -8.48 2.54 14.36
N LEU A 57 -7.90 3.73 14.14
CA LEU A 57 -8.30 4.60 13.03
C LEU A 57 -7.55 4.34 11.73
N LEU A 58 -6.60 3.41 11.75
CA LEU A 58 -5.77 3.12 10.56
C LEU A 58 -6.61 2.75 9.35
N LEU A 59 -7.51 1.80 9.53
CA LEU A 59 -8.34 1.32 8.43
C LEU A 59 -9.38 2.35 8.00
N SER A 60 -10.01 3.05 8.96
CA SER A 60 -11.02 4.04 8.60
C SER A 60 -10.41 5.23 7.86
N LEU A 61 -9.20 5.64 8.21
CA LEU A 61 -8.48 6.69 7.46
C LEU A 61 -8.21 6.25 6.03
N LEU A 62 -7.74 5.01 5.86
CA LEU A 62 -7.45 4.48 4.54
C LEU A 62 -8.73 4.35 3.71
N ARG A 63 -9.81 3.82 4.30
CA ARG A 63 -11.10 3.69 3.62
C ARG A 63 -11.67 5.04 3.17
N SER A 64 -11.44 6.08 3.94
CA SER A 64 -11.95 7.41 3.59
C SER A 64 -11.26 8.00 2.37
N ARG A 65 -10.05 7.52 2.05
CA ARG A 65 -9.23 8.09 0.97
C ARG A 65 -9.10 7.17 -0.24
N ALA A 66 -9.03 5.86 -0.02
CA ALA A 66 -8.73 4.90 -1.08
C ALA A 66 -9.99 4.42 -1.78
N ASN A 67 -9.84 4.05 -3.05
CA ASN A 67 -10.87 3.38 -3.81
C ASN A 67 -10.75 1.88 -3.63
N ARG A 68 -11.80 1.24 -3.18
CA ARG A 68 -11.83 -0.19 -2.96
C ARG A 68 -11.97 -0.92 -4.29
N LEU A 69 -11.07 -1.87 -4.57
CA LEU A 69 -11.11 -2.67 -5.78
C LEU A 69 -11.59 -4.08 -5.44
N GLU A 70 -12.79 -4.41 -5.85
CA GLU A 70 -13.40 -5.72 -5.62
C GLU A 70 -13.23 -6.65 -6.82
N GLY A 71 -13.67 -7.90 -6.65
CA GLY A 71 -13.67 -8.88 -7.74
C GLY A 71 -12.37 -9.62 -7.91
N GLN A 72 -11.41 -9.43 -7.03
CA GLN A 72 -10.15 -10.17 -7.09
C GLN A 72 -10.32 -11.59 -6.55
N PRO A 73 -9.55 -12.58 -7.07
CA PRO A 73 -9.65 -13.95 -6.58
C PRO A 73 -9.17 -14.06 -5.13
N GLY A 74 -9.57 -15.14 -4.47
CA GLY A 74 -9.05 -15.44 -3.14
C GLY A 74 -7.59 -15.91 -3.20
N GLY A 75 -6.93 -15.94 -2.06
CA GLY A 75 -5.56 -16.40 -1.95
C GLY A 75 -4.72 -15.49 -1.08
N HIS A 76 -3.41 -15.67 -1.15
CA HIS A 76 -2.47 -14.85 -0.41
C HIS A 76 -2.48 -13.41 -0.89
N THR A 77 -2.50 -12.47 0.05
CA THR A 77 -2.53 -11.03 -0.27
C THR A 77 -1.38 -10.64 -1.19
N ASP A 78 -0.17 -11.12 -0.92
CA ASP A 78 1.00 -10.79 -1.74
C ASP A 78 0.82 -11.23 -3.20
N ASP A 79 0.24 -12.41 -3.41
CA ASP A 79 0.00 -12.92 -4.76
C ASP A 79 -1.02 -12.04 -5.49
N ILE A 80 -2.06 -11.60 -4.79
CA ILE A 80 -3.10 -10.75 -5.38
C ILE A 80 -2.54 -9.36 -5.69
N LEU A 81 -1.74 -8.80 -4.77
CA LEU A 81 -1.09 -7.51 -5.00
C LEU A 81 -0.17 -7.57 -6.22
N LEU A 82 0.66 -8.62 -6.30
CA LEU A 82 1.56 -8.79 -7.44
C LEU A 82 0.79 -8.92 -8.75
N ALA A 83 -0.28 -9.70 -8.75
CA ALA A 83 -1.10 -9.90 -9.94
C ALA A 83 -1.74 -8.59 -10.40
N CYS A 84 -2.31 -7.81 -9.47
CA CYS A 84 -2.88 -6.50 -9.79
C CYS A 84 -1.84 -5.53 -10.32
N ALA A 85 -0.69 -5.46 -9.66
CA ALA A 85 0.39 -4.59 -10.10
C ALA A 85 0.87 -4.95 -11.50
N THR A 86 0.98 -6.25 -11.77
CA THR A 86 1.40 -6.74 -13.10
C THR A 86 0.38 -6.40 -14.17
N GLU A 87 -0.89 -6.65 -13.89
CA GLU A 87 -1.97 -6.44 -14.87
C GLU A 87 -2.09 -4.96 -15.27
N HIS A 88 -1.96 -4.07 -14.32
CA HIS A 88 -2.20 -2.65 -14.54
C HIS A 88 -0.95 -1.79 -14.59
N ASN A 89 0.20 -2.38 -14.29
CA ASN A 89 1.47 -1.66 -14.15
C ASN A 89 1.38 -0.54 -13.10
N TRP A 90 0.78 -0.85 -11.96
CA TRP A 90 0.60 0.09 -10.86
C TRP A 90 1.74 -0.02 -9.86
N ALA A 91 2.06 1.10 -9.21
CA ALA A 91 3.00 1.12 -8.10
C ALA A 91 2.36 0.51 -6.85
N THR A 92 3.19 -0.05 -5.97
CA THR A 92 2.74 -0.65 -4.71
C THR A 92 3.49 -0.02 -3.54
N LEU A 93 2.75 0.47 -2.55
CA LEU A 93 3.31 0.97 -1.29
C LEU A 93 3.39 -0.19 -0.31
N THR A 94 4.61 -0.65 -0.02
CA THR A 94 4.84 -1.78 0.87
C THR A 94 6.21 -1.68 1.53
N VAL A 95 6.34 -2.29 2.72
CA VAL A 95 7.63 -2.45 3.40
C VAL A 95 8.01 -3.93 3.52
N ASP A 96 7.21 -4.84 2.99
CA ASP A 96 7.48 -6.27 3.01
C ASP A 96 8.62 -6.59 2.04
N THR A 97 9.74 -7.07 2.57
CA THR A 97 10.94 -7.35 1.77
C THR A 97 10.70 -8.42 0.71
N ALA A 98 9.97 -9.47 1.06
CA ALA A 98 9.69 -10.56 0.12
C ALA A 98 8.81 -10.08 -1.04
N LEU A 99 7.78 -9.30 -0.74
CA LEU A 99 6.92 -8.74 -1.78
C LEU A 99 7.68 -7.75 -2.65
N LYS A 100 8.50 -6.87 -2.04
CA LYS A 100 9.31 -5.93 -2.82
C LYS A 100 10.20 -6.65 -3.80
N ARG A 101 10.85 -7.74 -3.39
CA ARG A 101 11.72 -8.53 -4.28
C ARG A 101 10.92 -9.04 -5.49
N ARG A 102 9.73 -9.57 -5.27
CA ARG A 102 8.88 -10.07 -6.35
C ARG A 102 8.48 -8.96 -7.32
N LEU A 103 8.16 -7.80 -6.78
CA LEU A 103 7.81 -6.62 -7.60
C LEU A 103 9.00 -6.15 -8.44
N TYR A 104 10.19 -6.09 -7.84
CA TYR A 104 11.41 -5.72 -8.57
C TYR A 104 11.72 -6.72 -9.68
N GLU A 105 11.60 -8.00 -9.41
CA GLU A 105 11.83 -9.04 -10.41
C GLU A 105 10.85 -8.94 -11.58
N ALA A 106 9.66 -8.42 -11.33
CA ALA A 106 8.65 -8.19 -12.36
C ALA A 106 8.77 -6.80 -13.02
N ASN A 107 9.80 -6.03 -12.67
CA ASN A 107 10.03 -4.67 -13.17
C ASN A 107 8.88 -3.72 -12.88
N LEU A 108 8.30 -3.84 -11.69
CA LEU A 108 7.19 -3.01 -11.25
C LEU A 108 7.65 -1.96 -10.24
N PRO A 109 7.06 -0.76 -10.27
CA PRO A 109 7.46 0.29 -9.34
C PRO A 109 7.00 -0.02 -7.92
N VAL A 110 7.84 0.34 -6.95
CA VAL A 110 7.59 0.16 -5.53
C VAL A 110 7.79 1.49 -4.81
N ILE A 111 6.88 1.81 -3.90
CA ILE A 111 7.05 2.97 -3.03
C ILE A 111 7.45 2.46 -1.67
N GLU A 112 8.64 2.86 -1.23
CA GLU A 112 9.24 2.44 0.03
C GLU A 112 9.16 3.52 1.08
N VAL A 113 9.08 3.11 2.34
CA VAL A 113 9.26 4.02 3.47
C VAL A 113 10.73 3.96 3.86
N ARG A 114 11.45 5.06 3.71
CA ARG A 114 12.89 5.13 4.00
C ARG A 114 13.18 6.00 5.20
N GLN A 115 14.13 5.55 6.01
CA GLN A 115 14.58 6.28 7.19
C GLN A 115 13.41 6.65 8.12
N ASN A 116 12.31 5.90 8.01
CA ASN A 116 11.09 6.05 8.80
C ASN A 116 10.43 7.43 8.72
N ASN A 117 10.80 8.24 7.73
CA ASN A 117 10.25 9.60 7.67
C ASN A 117 9.96 10.13 6.26
N HIS A 118 10.18 9.34 5.21
CA HIS A 118 9.78 9.78 3.86
C HIS A 118 9.53 8.61 2.93
N LEU A 119 8.76 8.89 1.89
CA LEU A 119 8.47 7.92 0.84
C LEU A 119 9.48 8.06 -0.29
N HIS A 120 9.84 6.94 -0.89
CA HIS A 120 10.78 6.90 -1.99
C HIS A 120 10.25 5.97 -3.08
N LEU A 121 10.21 6.46 -4.32
CA LEU A 121 9.78 5.68 -5.46
C LEU A 121 11.00 4.96 -6.06
N VAL A 122 10.93 3.63 -6.10
CA VAL A 122 11.90 2.81 -6.82
C VAL A 122 11.21 2.30 -8.07
N ASP A 123 11.56 2.90 -9.19
CA ASP A 123 11.00 2.47 -10.47
C ASP A 123 11.94 1.43 -11.10
N SER A 124 11.41 0.65 -12.03
CA SER A 124 12.21 -0.36 -12.70
C SER A 124 13.29 0.31 -13.58
N LEU A 125 14.40 -0.34 -13.64
CA LEU A 125 15.51 0.11 -14.48
C LEU A 125 15.25 -0.15 -15.95
#